data_725d0f125bd14ba01b6ee8dab596cce2
#
_entry.id   725d0f125bd14ba01b6ee8dab596cce2
#
_cell.length_a   1.000
_cell.length_b   1.000
_cell.length_c   1.000
_cell.angle_alpha   90.00
_cell.angle_beta   90.00
_cell.angle_gamma   90.00
#
_symmetry.space_group_name_H-M   'P 1'
#
loop_
_entity.id
_entity.type
_entity.pdbx_description
1 polymer ?
#
loop_
_entity_poly.entity_id
_entity_poly.type
_entity_poly.pdbx_seq_one_letter_code
_entity_poly.pdbx_strand_id
1 'polypeptide(L)'
;MTLAQGEYCSENGYDPQDPPCPRLILSGSISKIEADSAEENFAKEALFTRHPSMANWPSGHLFYFAKMNLQNIILLANFGGATPVSVEEYYNASPMDL
;
A
#
# COMPACT_ATOMS: atom_id res chain seq x y z
N MET A 1 -6.59 1.67 5.20
CA MET A 1 -6.26 1.54 3.77
C MET A 1 -6.53 0.13 3.31
N THR A 2 -7.07 -0.03 2.14
CA THR A 2 -7.37 -1.34 1.56
C THR A 2 -6.68 -1.49 0.22
N LEU A 3 -5.99 -2.61 0.06
CA LEU A 3 -5.33 -2.97 -1.20
C LEU A 3 -6.02 -4.22 -1.75
N ALA A 4 -6.32 -4.21 -3.02
CA ALA A 4 -6.98 -5.31 -3.69
C ALA A 4 -6.23 -5.70 -4.96
N GLN A 5 -6.34 -6.91 -5.32
CA GLN A 5 -5.85 -7.54 -6.54
C GLN A 5 -4.78 -8.58 -6.28
N GLY A 6 -5.08 -9.78 -6.65
CA GLY A 6 -4.12 -10.86 -6.70
C GLY A 6 -3.89 -11.29 -8.13
N GLU A 7 -2.87 -12.11 -8.32
CA GLU A 7 -2.50 -12.64 -9.63
C GLU A 7 -3.66 -13.33 -10.33
N TYR A 8 -4.37 -14.21 -9.61
CA TYR A 8 -5.50 -14.94 -10.17
C TYR A 8 -6.57 -14.00 -10.74
N CYS A 9 -6.91 -12.95 -10.01
CA CYS A 9 -7.92 -12.00 -10.46
C CYS A 9 -7.44 -11.18 -11.67
N SER A 10 -6.19 -10.78 -11.66
CA SER A 10 -5.58 -10.04 -12.77
C SER A 10 -5.56 -10.89 -14.04
N GLU A 11 -5.13 -12.15 -13.94
CA GLU A 11 -5.04 -13.05 -15.09
C GLU A 11 -6.40 -13.43 -15.67
N ASN A 12 -7.43 -13.53 -14.83
CA ASN A 12 -8.76 -13.93 -15.25
C ASN A 12 -9.70 -12.75 -15.53
N GLY A 13 -9.22 -11.54 -15.42
CA GLY A 13 -10.02 -10.35 -15.72
C GLY A 13 -11.12 -10.05 -14.71
N TYR A 14 -11.04 -10.57 -13.50
CA TYR A 14 -12.01 -10.25 -12.46
C TYR A 14 -11.83 -8.85 -11.93
N ASP A 15 -12.94 -8.24 -11.55
CA ASP A 15 -12.89 -6.99 -10.80
C ASP A 15 -12.25 -7.24 -9.44
N PRO A 16 -11.29 -6.40 -9.00
CA PRO A 16 -10.65 -6.59 -7.71
C PRO A 16 -11.59 -6.62 -6.51
N GLN A 17 -12.82 -6.14 -6.65
CA GLN A 17 -13.83 -6.18 -5.60
C GLN A 17 -14.61 -7.49 -5.56
N ASP A 18 -14.44 -8.36 -6.53
CA ASP A 18 -15.15 -9.63 -6.56
C ASP A 18 -14.68 -10.58 -5.45
N PRO A 19 -15.59 -11.40 -4.90
CA PRO A 19 -15.26 -12.27 -3.75
C PRO A 19 -14.05 -13.18 -3.89
N PRO A 20 -13.72 -13.75 -5.07
CA PRO A 20 -12.52 -14.57 -5.20
C PRO A 20 -11.22 -13.80 -5.12
N CYS A 21 -11.27 -12.46 -5.17
CA CYS A 21 -10.08 -11.65 -5.17
C CYS A 21 -9.62 -11.33 -3.76
N PRO A 22 -8.35 -11.60 -3.41
CA PRO A 22 -7.85 -11.27 -2.09
C PRO A 22 -7.78 -9.77 -1.87
N ARG A 23 -8.04 -9.36 -0.64
CA ARG A 23 -7.93 -7.95 -0.23
C ARG A 23 -7.15 -7.86 1.07
N LEU A 24 -6.32 -6.82 1.14
CA LEU A 24 -5.51 -6.56 2.32
C LEU A 24 -6.00 -5.26 2.95
N ILE A 25 -6.35 -5.31 4.23
CA ILE A 25 -6.82 -4.13 4.97
C ILE A 25 -5.72 -3.72 5.94
N LEU A 26 -5.21 -2.51 5.75
CA LEU A 26 -4.19 -1.93 6.61
C LEU A 26 -4.82 -0.85 7.48
N SER A 27 -4.65 -0.97 8.78
CA SER A 27 -5.18 -0.01 9.76
C SER A 27 -4.07 0.51 10.64
N GLY A 28 -4.12 1.80 10.95
CA GLY A 28 -3.11 2.42 11.77
C GLY A 28 -3.30 3.93 11.86
N SER A 29 -2.28 4.61 12.31
CA SER A 29 -2.26 6.07 12.38
C SER A 29 -1.42 6.64 11.24
N ILE A 30 -1.76 7.85 10.81
CA ILE A 30 -1.00 8.58 9.78
C ILE A 30 -0.27 9.72 10.43
N SER A 31 1.03 9.85 10.14
CA SER A 31 1.83 10.97 10.58
C SER A 31 2.52 11.64 9.40
N LYS A 32 2.62 12.97 9.49
CA LYS A 32 3.33 13.76 8.48
C LYS A 32 4.83 13.51 8.61
N ILE A 33 5.50 13.37 7.47
CA ILE A 33 6.96 13.24 7.43
C ILE A 33 7.56 14.64 7.46
N GLU A 34 8.58 14.85 8.30
CA GLU A 34 9.25 16.14 8.40
C GLU A 34 9.96 16.51 7.10
N ALA A 35 9.84 17.78 6.70
CA ALA A 35 10.52 18.30 5.54
C ALA A 35 12.05 18.22 5.72
N ASP A 36 12.75 17.98 4.63
CA ASP A 36 14.21 17.90 4.57
C ASP A 36 14.84 16.80 5.45
N SER A 37 14.03 15.81 5.84
CA SER A 37 14.52 14.64 6.57
C SER A 37 14.98 13.54 5.61
N ALA A 38 15.78 12.60 6.13
CA ALA A 38 16.14 11.41 5.37
C ALA A 38 14.91 10.58 4.99
N GLU A 39 13.91 10.57 5.86
CA GLU A 39 12.64 9.88 5.62
C GLU A 39 11.86 10.49 4.47
N GLU A 40 11.89 11.82 4.33
CA GLU A 40 11.27 12.50 3.19
C GLU A 40 11.99 12.12 1.88
N ASN A 41 13.31 12.07 1.89
CA ASN A 41 14.08 11.67 0.72
C ASN A 41 13.74 10.24 0.28
N PHE A 42 13.61 9.34 1.24
CA PHE A 42 13.18 7.96 0.96
C PHE A 42 11.77 7.93 0.36
N ALA A 43 10.84 8.69 0.92
CA ALA A 43 9.46 8.75 0.44
C ALA A 43 9.39 9.30 -0.99
N LYS A 44 10.16 10.35 -1.28
CA LYS A 44 10.25 10.91 -2.62
C LYS A 44 10.73 9.88 -3.63
N GLU A 45 11.80 9.19 -3.31
CA GLU A 45 12.36 8.17 -4.19
C GLU A 45 11.37 7.05 -4.44
N ALA A 46 10.76 6.53 -3.40
CA ALA A 46 9.79 5.44 -3.51
C ALA A 46 8.56 5.83 -4.34
N LEU A 47 7.97 6.97 -4.04
CA LEU A 47 6.74 7.41 -4.72
C LEU A 47 6.98 7.88 -6.15
N PHE A 48 8.06 8.63 -6.38
CA PHE A 48 8.32 9.17 -7.72
C PHE A 48 8.85 8.10 -8.68
N THR A 49 9.47 7.04 -8.16
CA THR A 49 9.82 5.89 -8.98
C THR A 49 8.58 5.15 -9.45
N ARG A 50 7.59 5.00 -8.58
CA ARG A 50 6.33 4.31 -8.89
C ARG A 50 5.38 5.22 -9.68
N HIS A 51 5.36 6.50 -9.35
CA HIS A 51 4.45 7.50 -9.92
C HIS A 51 5.23 8.73 -10.38
N PRO A 52 5.93 8.66 -11.52
CA PRO A 52 6.81 9.74 -11.96
C PRO A 52 6.14 11.09 -12.13
N SER A 53 4.85 11.10 -12.49
CA SER A 53 4.12 12.36 -12.67
C SER A 53 3.96 13.17 -11.39
N MET A 54 4.08 12.51 -10.23
CA MET A 54 3.94 13.20 -8.94
C MET A 54 5.03 14.23 -8.70
N ALA A 55 6.20 14.05 -9.29
CA ALA A 55 7.30 15.00 -9.18
C ALA A 55 6.97 16.36 -9.80
N ASN A 56 5.99 16.39 -10.71
CA ASN A 56 5.59 17.59 -11.43
C ASN A 56 4.29 18.22 -10.91
N TRP A 57 3.77 17.72 -9.79
CA TRP A 57 2.56 18.28 -9.21
C TRP A 57 2.82 19.72 -8.71
N PRO A 58 1.83 20.62 -8.87
CA PRO A 58 2.02 22.02 -8.50
C PRO A 58 2.36 22.21 -7.04
N SER A 59 3.42 22.96 -6.76
CA SER A 59 3.87 23.22 -5.37
C SER A 59 2.87 24.06 -4.56
N GLY A 60 2.01 24.82 -5.24
CA GLY A 60 1.00 25.64 -4.57
C GLY A 60 -0.13 24.88 -3.90
N HIS A 61 -0.22 23.57 -4.08
CA HIS A 61 -1.27 22.74 -3.48
C HIS A 61 -0.92 22.21 -2.09
N LEU A 62 0.21 22.61 -1.52
CA LEU A 62 0.62 22.23 -0.16
C LEU A 62 0.72 20.72 0.06
N PHE A 63 1.16 19.99 -0.95
CA PHE A 63 1.39 18.55 -0.81
C PHE A 63 2.51 18.27 0.19
N TYR A 64 2.35 17.20 0.95
CA TYR A 64 3.38 16.73 1.86
C TYR A 64 3.38 15.20 1.87
N PHE A 65 4.46 14.63 2.37
CA PHE A 65 4.55 13.18 2.53
C PHE A 65 4.05 12.77 3.90
N ALA A 66 3.34 11.66 3.93
CA ALA A 66 2.84 11.08 5.17
C ALA A 66 3.15 9.60 5.17
N LYS A 67 3.26 9.03 6.37
CA LYS A 67 3.44 7.59 6.55
C LYS A 67 2.32 7.03 7.40
N MET A 68 2.00 5.76 7.16
CA MET A 68 1.08 5.02 8.00
C MET A 68 1.87 4.17 8.97
N ASN A 69 1.59 4.34 10.26
CA ASN A 69 2.13 3.48 11.31
C ASN A 69 1.16 2.32 11.47
N LEU A 70 1.52 1.16 10.92
CA LEU A 70 0.64 0.00 10.87
C LEU A 70 0.41 -0.59 12.26
N GLN A 71 -0.86 -0.85 12.58
CA GLN A 71 -1.28 -1.45 13.84
C GLN A 71 -1.98 -2.78 13.63
N ASN A 72 -2.85 -2.86 12.62
CA ASN A 72 -3.60 -4.07 12.30
C ASN A 72 -3.59 -4.31 10.80
N ILE A 73 -3.41 -5.56 10.42
CA ILE A 73 -3.42 -5.99 9.03
C ILE A 73 -4.31 -7.22 8.94
N ILE A 74 -5.28 -7.18 8.03
CA ILE A 74 -6.20 -8.29 7.82
C ILE A 74 -6.20 -8.65 6.34
N LEU A 75 -5.99 -9.93 6.06
CA LEU A 75 -6.09 -10.47 4.72
C LEU A 75 -7.45 -11.15 4.55
N LEU A 76 -8.22 -10.68 3.59
CA LEU A 76 -9.46 -11.31 3.16
C LEU A 76 -9.16 -12.10 1.89
N ALA A 77 -9.32 -13.41 1.96
CA ALA A 77 -9.04 -14.27 0.82
C ALA A 77 -10.08 -15.40 0.74
N ASN A 78 -10.28 -15.96 -0.45
CA ASN A 78 -11.08 -17.16 -0.66
C ASN A 78 -12.48 -17.13 -0.03
N PHE A 79 -13.31 -16.18 -0.47
CA PHE A 79 -14.73 -16.12 -0.07
C PHE A 79 -15.00 -15.91 1.42
N GLY A 80 -14.22 -15.09 2.06
CA GLY A 80 -14.61 -14.55 3.36
C GLY A 80 -13.82 -15.02 4.57
N GLY A 81 -12.71 -15.66 4.38
CA GLY A 81 -11.79 -15.86 5.48
C GLY A 81 -11.08 -14.56 5.82
N ALA A 82 -11.18 -14.11 7.08
CA ALA A 82 -10.41 -12.97 7.57
C ALA A 82 -9.22 -13.52 8.36
N THR A 83 -8.01 -13.30 7.85
CA THR A 83 -6.78 -13.78 8.48
C THR A 83 -5.98 -12.60 8.99
N PRO A 84 -5.72 -12.50 10.31
CA PRO A 84 -4.81 -11.47 10.82
C PRO A 84 -3.39 -11.76 10.37
N VAL A 85 -2.70 -10.70 9.96
CA VAL A 85 -1.30 -10.74 9.55
C VAL A 85 -0.52 -9.84 10.48
N SER A 86 0.62 -10.30 11.01
CA SER A 86 1.44 -9.45 11.85
C SER A 86 2.13 -8.38 11.02
N VAL A 87 2.46 -7.26 11.66
CA VAL A 87 3.21 -6.19 11.00
C VAL A 87 4.57 -6.72 10.51
N GLU A 88 5.20 -7.58 11.30
CA GLU A 88 6.47 -8.20 10.93
C GLU A 88 6.34 -9.07 9.68
N GLU A 89 5.34 -9.93 9.62
CA GLU A 89 5.08 -10.75 8.43
C GLU A 89 4.84 -9.91 7.19
N TYR A 90 4.10 -8.82 7.34
CA TYR A 90 3.83 -7.91 6.23
C TYR A 90 5.10 -7.30 5.67
N TYR A 91 5.96 -6.76 6.55
CA TYR A 91 7.21 -6.13 6.10
C TYR A 91 8.23 -7.13 5.58
N ASN A 92 8.18 -8.38 6.02
CA ASN A 92 9.10 -9.42 5.55
C ASN A 92 8.62 -10.15 4.30
N ALA A 93 7.42 -9.87 3.84
CA ALA A 93 6.90 -10.49 2.63
C ALA A 93 7.66 -10.02 1.41
N SER A 94 7.98 -10.94 0.52
CA SER A 94 8.61 -10.62 -0.75
C SER A 94 7.59 -10.76 -1.88
N PRO A 95 7.59 -9.85 -2.85
CA PRO A 95 6.76 -10.01 -4.04
C PRO A 95 7.13 -11.29 -4.77
N MET A 96 6.14 -11.92 -5.39
CA MET A 96 6.42 -13.07 -6.25
C MET A 96 7.11 -12.60 -7.52
N ASP A 97 8.20 -13.27 -7.86
CA ASP A 97 8.86 -13.04 -9.15
C ASP A 97 8.04 -13.73 -10.24
N LEU A 98 7.52 -12.94 -11.12
CA LEU A 98 6.73 -13.42 -12.25
C LEU A 98 7.57 -13.51 -13.52
#